data_4de5eb0b1f95c2f0597a78c0979c7e86
#
_entry.id   4de5eb0b1f95c2f0597a78c0979c7e86
#
_cell.length_a   1.000
_cell.length_b   1.000
_cell.length_c   1.000
_cell.angle_alpha   90.00
_cell.angle_beta   90.00
_cell.angle_gamma   90.00
#
_symmetry.space_group_name_H-M   'P 1'
#
loop_
_entity.id
_entity.type
_entity.pdbx_description
1 polymer ?
#
loop_
_entity_poly.entity_id
_entity_poly.type
_entity_poly.pdbx_seq_one_letter_code
_entity_poly.pdbx_strand_id
1 'polypeptide(L)'
;MQKRIVVLGGVGFIGTHLCLRLLEEGHEVFCVDIRDAVNSPLLRGVLQHPLFRYVHHNIINGFSIRCDEIYNLASPSRVRYNKALPVETLRVSVLGAINALDTARTEHARVVFASAGNIYGIGHRDPASEPGNFCSTRSE
;
A
#
# COMPACT_ATOMS: atom_id res chain seq x y z
N MET A 1 -15.38 14.81 8.67
CA MET A 1 -16.32 14.08 7.76
C MET A 1 -15.79 12.66 7.60
N GLN A 2 -16.62 11.65 7.81
CA GLN A 2 -16.23 10.24 7.66
C GLN A 2 -15.97 9.93 6.17
N LYS A 3 -14.86 9.25 5.89
CA LYS A 3 -14.47 8.79 4.55
C LYS A 3 -14.43 7.27 4.49
N ARG A 4 -14.51 6.74 3.28
CA ARG A 4 -14.24 5.34 2.94
C ARG A 4 -12.84 5.25 2.36
N ILE A 5 -11.94 4.55 3.04
CA ILE A 5 -10.52 4.53 2.70
C ILE A 5 -10.06 3.11 2.44
N VAL A 6 -9.44 2.90 1.29
CA VAL A 6 -8.83 1.62 0.90
C VAL A 6 -7.33 1.66 1.20
N VAL A 7 -6.83 0.66 1.92
CA VAL A 7 -5.41 0.48 2.21
C VAL A 7 -4.94 -0.82 1.55
N LEU A 8 -4.28 -0.70 0.40
CA LEU A 8 -3.67 -1.82 -0.31
C LEU A 8 -2.34 -2.17 0.36
N GLY A 9 -2.13 -3.44 0.69
CA GLY A 9 -1.02 -3.88 1.53
C GLY A 9 -1.27 -3.61 3.03
N GLY A 10 -2.54 -3.59 3.43
CA GLY A 10 -2.97 -3.20 4.77
C GLY A 10 -2.50 -4.11 5.90
N VAL A 11 -2.14 -5.38 5.62
CA VAL A 11 -1.56 -6.31 6.61
C VAL A 11 -0.03 -6.13 6.72
N GLY A 12 0.58 -5.23 5.94
CA GLY A 12 1.97 -4.81 6.05
C GLY A 12 2.25 -4.02 7.34
N PHE A 13 3.53 -3.80 7.64
CA PHE A 13 3.91 -3.03 8.82
C PHE A 13 3.28 -1.61 8.82
N ILE A 14 3.54 -0.84 7.77
CA ILE A 14 2.98 0.51 7.63
C ILE A 14 1.45 0.44 7.48
N GLY A 15 0.95 -0.48 6.63
CA GLY A 15 -0.48 -0.63 6.36
C GLY A 15 -1.30 -0.91 7.62
N THR A 16 -0.82 -1.78 8.50
CA THR A 16 -1.48 -2.09 9.77
C THR A 16 -1.62 -0.85 10.65
N HIS A 17 -0.54 -0.09 10.84
CA HIS A 17 -0.58 1.13 11.66
C HIS A 17 -1.48 2.20 11.03
N LEU A 18 -1.44 2.34 9.70
CA LEU A 18 -2.33 3.26 9.00
C LEU A 18 -3.80 2.86 9.16
N CYS A 19 -4.14 1.57 9.00
CA CYS A 19 -5.51 1.08 9.21
C CYS A 19 -6.03 1.43 10.62
N LEU A 20 -5.22 1.18 11.65
CA LEU A 20 -5.60 1.52 13.04
C LEU A 20 -5.80 3.00 13.21
N ARG A 21 -4.89 3.83 12.72
CA ARG A 21 -4.99 5.29 12.82
C ARG A 21 -6.24 5.84 12.14
N LEU A 22 -6.55 5.36 10.94
CA LEU A 22 -7.74 5.78 10.20
C LEU A 22 -9.04 5.37 10.89
N LEU A 23 -9.06 4.19 11.56
CA LEU A 23 -10.19 3.77 12.39
C LEU A 23 -10.37 4.66 13.62
N GLU A 24 -9.27 5.03 14.30
CA GLU A 24 -9.30 5.97 15.42
C GLU A 24 -9.86 7.35 15.02
N GLU A 25 -9.59 7.76 13.77
CA GLU A 25 -10.13 9.00 13.19
C GLU A 25 -11.61 8.86 12.74
N GLY A 26 -12.20 7.68 12.89
CA GLY A 26 -13.62 7.41 12.59
C GLY A 26 -13.92 7.17 11.13
N HIS A 27 -12.91 6.77 10.31
CA HIS A 27 -13.10 6.43 8.91
C HIS A 27 -13.51 4.96 8.72
N GLU A 28 -14.23 4.65 7.64
CA GLU A 28 -14.46 3.27 7.21
C GLU A 28 -13.24 2.79 6.43
N VAL A 29 -12.59 1.72 6.89
CA VAL A 29 -11.31 1.23 6.39
C VAL A 29 -11.46 -0.12 5.71
N PHE A 30 -11.09 -0.19 4.44
CA PHE A 30 -10.96 -1.43 3.66
C PHE A 30 -9.48 -1.84 3.62
N CYS A 31 -9.12 -2.82 4.45
CA CYS A 31 -7.78 -3.40 4.50
C CYS A 31 -7.67 -4.51 3.44
N VAL A 32 -6.96 -4.24 2.36
CA VAL A 32 -6.79 -5.17 1.23
C VAL A 32 -5.38 -5.75 1.25
N ASP A 33 -5.25 -7.07 1.30
CA ASP A 33 -3.94 -7.76 1.30
C ASP A 33 -4.11 -9.21 0.83
N ILE A 34 -3.03 -9.83 0.38
CA ILE A 34 -2.93 -11.28 0.11
C ILE A 34 -2.65 -12.09 1.39
N ARG A 35 -2.25 -11.45 2.46
CA ARG A 35 -1.98 -12.07 3.76
C ARG A 35 -3.18 -11.93 4.67
N ASP A 36 -3.53 -12.99 5.38
CA ASP A 36 -4.67 -12.97 6.30
C ASP A 36 -4.47 -11.97 7.45
N ALA A 37 -5.45 -11.09 7.64
CA ALA A 37 -5.43 -10.11 8.72
C ALA A 37 -5.44 -10.75 10.11
N VAL A 38 -5.99 -11.96 10.25
CA VAL A 38 -6.00 -12.73 11.51
C VAL A 38 -4.57 -13.06 12.01
N ASN A 39 -3.61 -13.11 11.08
CA ASN A 39 -2.19 -13.36 11.41
C ASN A 39 -1.44 -12.10 11.85
N SER A 40 -2.06 -10.91 11.75
CA SER A 40 -1.51 -9.67 12.29
C SER A 40 -2.02 -9.47 13.72
N PRO A 41 -1.14 -9.48 14.74
CA PRO A 41 -1.55 -9.31 16.15
C PRO A 41 -2.35 -8.03 16.39
N LEU A 42 -1.96 -6.95 15.71
CA LEU A 42 -2.60 -5.64 15.85
C LEU A 42 -3.97 -5.59 15.17
N LEU A 43 -4.11 -6.11 13.94
CA LEU A 43 -5.39 -6.12 13.22
C LEU A 43 -6.40 -7.08 13.84
N ARG A 44 -5.93 -8.14 14.52
CA ARG A 44 -6.81 -9.09 15.20
C ARG A 44 -7.76 -8.40 16.18
N GLY A 45 -7.29 -7.36 16.87
CA GLY A 45 -8.10 -6.59 17.81
C GLY A 45 -9.22 -5.76 17.17
N VAL A 46 -9.13 -5.48 15.85
CA VAL A 46 -10.08 -4.64 15.13
C VAL A 46 -10.90 -5.38 14.07
N LEU A 47 -10.73 -6.71 13.93
CA LEU A 47 -11.46 -7.50 12.93
C LEU A 47 -12.99 -7.40 13.07
N GLN A 48 -13.48 -7.20 14.29
CA GLN A 48 -14.92 -7.04 14.60
C GLN A 48 -15.36 -5.57 14.67
N HIS A 49 -14.44 -4.63 14.40
CA HIS A 49 -14.79 -3.21 14.44
C HIS A 49 -15.80 -2.86 13.33
N PRO A 50 -16.89 -2.15 13.61
CA PRO A 50 -17.98 -1.90 12.65
C PRO A 50 -17.54 -1.14 11.39
N LEU A 51 -16.47 -0.35 11.49
CA LEU A 51 -15.90 0.41 10.36
C LEU A 51 -14.70 -0.27 9.69
N PHE A 52 -14.30 -1.48 10.13
CA PHE A 52 -13.19 -2.21 9.53
C PHE A 52 -13.70 -3.32 8.61
N ARG A 53 -13.15 -3.37 7.40
CA ARG A 53 -13.43 -4.41 6.40
C ARG A 53 -12.13 -4.99 5.90
N TYR A 54 -11.88 -6.26 6.17
CA TYR A 54 -10.77 -6.99 5.56
C TYR A 54 -11.21 -7.63 4.25
N VAL A 55 -10.37 -7.45 3.21
CA VAL A 55 -10.57 -8.01 1.88
C VAL A 55 -9.32 -8.79 1.47
N HIS A 56 -9.42 -10.12 1.42
CA HIS A 56 -8.35 -10.96 0.89
C HIS A 56 -8.33 -10.85 -0.63
N HIS A 57 -7.36 -10.12 -1.17
CA HIS A 57 -7.28 -9.88 -2.62
C HIS A 57 -5.85 -9.59 -3.07
N ASN A 58 -5.51 -10.09 -4.27
CA ASN A 58 -4.25 -9.75 -4.93
C ASN A 58 -4.47 -8.59 -5.89
N ILE A 59 -3.78 -7.47 -5.64
CA ILE A 59 -3.94 -6.22 -6.40
C ILE A 59 -3.51 -6.29 -7.87
N ILE A 60 -2.82 -7.37 -8.29
CA ILE A 60 -2.56 -7.60 -9.73
C ILE A 60 -3.85 -7.88 -10.52
N ASN A 61 -4.89 -8.29 -9.83
CA ASN A 61 -6.24 -8.42 -10.38
C ASN A 61 -7.02 -7.14 -10.13
N GLY A 62 -7.91 -6.79 -11.05
CA GLY A 62 -8.79 -5.64 -10.87
C GLY A 62 -9.69 -5.80 -9.64
N PHE A 63 -10.02 -4.70 -9.00
CA PHE A 63 -10.96 -4.65 -7.88
C PHE A 63 -11.88 -3.42 -8.03
N SER A 64 -13.05 -3.48 -7.40
CA SER A 64 -13.98 -2.38 -7.34
C SER A 64 -14.46 -2.23 -5.90
N ILE A 65 -14.06 -1.14 -5.27
CA ILE A 65 -14.47 -0.79 -3.90
C ILE A 65 -14.79 0.70 -3.92
N ARG A 66 -16.04 1.04 -3.57
CA ARG A 66 -16.44 2.43 -3.44
C ARG A 66 -15.64 3.10 -2.34
N CYS A 67 -14.90 4.15 -2.66
CA CYS A 67 -13.99 4.81 -1.74
C CYS A 67 -13.75 6.28 -2.09
N ASP A 68 -13.27 7.04 -1.10
CA ASP A 68 -12.86 8.44 -1.24
C ASP A 68 -11.34 8.57 -1.38
N GLU A 69 -10.60 7.62 -0.78
CA GLU A 69 -9.13 7.60 -0.82
C GLU A 69 -8.59 6.17 -0.94
N ILE A 70 -7.47 6.03 -1.65
CA ILE A 70 -6.71 4.78 -1.78
C ILE A 70 -5.26 5.03 -1.38
N TYR A 71 -4.77 4.30 -0.39
CA TYR A 71 -3.36 4.24 -0.03
C TYR A 71 -2.74 2.97 -0.62
N ASN A 72 -1.90 3.10 -1.63
CA ASN A 72 -1.20 1.96 -2.21
C ASN A 72 0.16 1.75 -1.54
N LEU A 73 0.19 0.82 -0.59
CA LEU A 73 1.37 0.38 0.15
C LEU A 73 1.79 -1.06 -0.24
N ALA A 74 1.05 -1.66 -1.18
CA ALA A 74 1.28 -3.03 -1.58
C ALA A 74 2.52 -3.13 -2.47
N SER A 75 3.56 -3.70 -1.92
CA SER A 75 4.80 -4.02 -2.63
C SER A 75 5.47 -5.22 -1.98
N PRO A 76 6.11 -6.10 -2.77
CA PRO A 76 7.03 -7.09 -2.23
C PRO A 76 8.22 -6.38 -1.59
N SER A 77 8.21 -6.22 -0.26
CA SER A 77 9.13 -5.32 0.46
C SER A 77 10.50 -5.93 0.80
N ARG A 78 10.71 -7.22 0.54
CA ARG A 78 11.98 -7.89 0.89
C ARG A 78 12.91 -7.92 -0.30
N VAL A 79 14.11 -7.35 -0.17
CA VAL A 79 15.19 -7.38 -1.19
C VAL A 79 15.46 -8.80 -1.69
N ARG A 80 15.46 -9.81 -0.80
CA ARG A 80 15.57 -11.22 -1.18
C ARG A 80 14.45 -11.68 -2.11
N TYR A 81 13.22 -11.27 -1.84
CA TYR A 81 12.06 -11.62 -2.67
C TYR A 81 12.17 -10.97 -4.05
N ASN A 82 12.54 -9.70 -4.10
CA ASN A 82 12.68 -8.96 -5.36
C ASN A 82 13.78 -9.55 -6.25
N LYS A 83 14.88 -10.03 -5.67
CA LYS A 83 15.94 -10.73 -6.42
C LYS A 83 15.52 -12.13 -6.88
N ALA A 84 14.74 -12.84 -6.09
CA ALA A 84 14.28 -14.19 -6.40
C ALA A 84 13.12 -14.21 -7.41
N LEU A 85 12.23 -13.22 -7.36
CA LEU A 85 11.00 -13.14 -8.17
C LEU A 85 10.82 -11.74 -8.79
N PRO A 86 11.76 -11.32 -9.68
CA PRO A 86 11.74 -9.96 -10.23
C PRO A 86 10.51 -9.70 -11.10
N VAL A 87 10.05 -10.69 -11.87
CA VAL A 87 8.87 -10.55 -12.73
C VAL A 87 7.61 -10.34 -11.88
N GLU A 88 7.44 -11.11 -10.81
CA GLU A 88 6.30 -10.96 -9.91
C GLU A 88 6.32 -9.61 -9.18
N THR A 89 7.50 -9.18 -8.75
CA THR A 89 7.70 -7.84 -8.18
C THR A 89 7.25 -6.75 -9.14
N LEU A 90 7.65 -6.84 -10.42
CA LEU A 90 7.23 -5.89 -11.45
C LEU A 90 5.72 -5.93 -11.69
N ARG A 91 5.13 -7.13 -11.77
CA ARG A 91 3.68 -7.29 -11.94
C ARG A 91 2.89 -6.63 -10.80
N VAL A 92 3.27 -6.87 -9.56
CA VAL A 92 2.61 -6.23 -8.40
C VAL A 92 2.75 -4.72 -8.47
N SER A 93 3.94 -4.21 -8.78
CA SER A 93 4.20 -2.77 -8.82
C SER A 93 3.44 -2.08 -9.95
N VAL A 94 3.43 -2.67 -11.15
CA VAL A 94 2.81 -2.04 -12.33
C VAL A 94 1.31 -2.30 -12.39
N LEU A 95 0.88 -3.57 -12.38
CA LEU A 95 -0.55 -3.90 -12.50
C LEU A 95 -1.32 -3.46 -11.26
N GLY A 96 -0.73 -3.59 -10.07
CA GLY A 96 -1.33 -3.09 -8.84
C GLY A 96 -1.53 -1.57 -8.86
N ALA A 97 -0.56 -0.82 -9.40
CA ALA A 97 -0.70 0.62 -9.58
C ALA A 97 -1.80 0.98 -10.60
N ILE A 98 -1.84 0.28 -11.75
CA ILE A 98 -2.87 0.48 -12.78
C ILE A 98 -4.26 0.23 -12.18
N ASN A 99 -4.46 -0.89 -11.50
CA ASN A 99 -5.75 -1.25 -10.90
C ASN A 99 -6.19 -0.25 -9.81
N ALA A 100 -5.25 0.24 -8.99
CA ALA A 100 -5.53 1.28 -8.01
C ALA A 100 -5.97 2.59 -8.66
N LEU A 101 -5.30 3.00 -9.74
CA LEU A 101 -5.65 4.21 -10.49
C LEU A 101 -6.98 4.08 -11.24
N ASP A 102 -7.27 2.92 -11.83
CA ASP A 102 -8.54 2.67 -12.51
C ASP A 102 -9.72 2.70 -11.52
N THR A 103 -9.56 2.07 -10.35
CA THR A 103 -10.56 2.17 -9.27
C THR A 103 -10.73 3.63 -8.83
N ALA A 104 -9.63 4.34 -8.59
CA ALA A 104 -9.68 5.73 -8.17
C ALA A 104 -10.36 6.64 -9.21
N ARG A 105 -10.07 6.42 -10.49
CA ARG A 105 -10.72 7.15 -11.59
C ARG A 105 -12.22 6.92 -11.62
N THR A 106 -12.65 5.68 -11.42
CA THR A 106 -14.09 5.32 -11.42
C THR A 106 -14.82 5.89 -10.21
N GLU A 107 -14.18 5.86 -9.05
CA GLU A 107 -14.77 6.32 -7.79
C GLU A 107 -14.51 7.81 -7.49
N HIS A 108 -13.77 8.52 -8.36
CA HIS A 108 -13.30 9.89 -8.14
C HIS A 108 -12.48 10.02 -6.83
N ALA A 109 -11.75 8.96 -6.48
CA ALA A 109 -10.98 8.87 -5.26
C ALA A 109 -9.59 9.47 -5.40
N ARG A 110 -9.04 9.98 -4.30
CA ARG A 110 -7.64 10.39 -4.19
C ARG A 110 -6.74 9.16 -4.01
N VAL A 111 -5.58 9.16 -4.67
CA VAL A 111 -4.58 8.09 -4.52
C VAL A 111 -3.32 8.62 -3.88
N VAL A 112 -2.80 7.87 -2.90
CA VAL A 112 -1.50 8.08 -2.27
C VAL A 112 -0.65 6.83 -2.50
N PHE A 113 0.51 6.99 -3.14
CA PHE A 113 1.48 5.93 -3.37
C PHE A 113 2.65 6.03 -2.40
N ALA A 114 3.02 4.90 -1.78
CA ALA A 114 4.28 4.80 -1.08
C ALA A 114 5.42 4.66 -2.08
N SER A 115 6.32 5.65 -2.10
CA SER A 115 7.56 5.61 -2.84
C SER A 115 8.65 4.89 -2.04
N ALA A 116 9.87 4.84 -2.55
CA ALA A 116 11.01 4.21 -1.90
C ALA A 116 12.18 5.19 -1.77
N GLY A 117 12.89 5.14 -0.63
CA GLY A 117 14.06 6.00 -0.40
C GLY A 117 15.18 5.81 -1.41
N ASN A 118 15.23 4.66 -2.09
CA ASN A 118 16.23 4.35 -3.10
C ASN A 118 16.19 5.28 -4.33
N ILE A 119 15.07 5.99 -4.56
CA ILE A 119 14.99 6.97 -5.65
C ILE A 119 15.96 8.13 -5.49
N TYR A 120 16.40 8.41 -4.26
CA TYR A 120 17.35 9.48 -3.95
C TYR A 120 18.83 9.07 -4.12
N GLY A 121 19.09 7.80 -4.47
CA GLY A 121 20.44 7.28 -4.70
C GLY A 121 21.20 6.87 -3.44
N ILE A 122 22.43 6.38 -3.65
CA ILE A 122 23.36 6.03 -2.57
C ILE A 122 24.44 7.11 -2.54
N GLY A 123 24.68 7.75 -1.38
CA GLY A 123 25.92 8.50 -1.18
C GLY A 123 25.84 9.96 -0.76
N HIS A 124 24.72 10.45 -0.32
CA HIS A 124 24.69 11.76 0.32
C HIS A 124 24.70 11.63 1.84
N ARG A 125 25.65 12.31 2.50
CA ARG A 125 25.77 12.35 3.96
C ARG A 125 24.70 13.21 4.62
N ASP A 126 23.98 14.01 3.82
CA ASP A 126 22.87 14.82 4.28
C ASP A 126 21.53 14.12 4.10
N PRO A 127 20.53 14.42 4.93
CA PRO A 127 19.18 13.91 4.75
C PRO A 127 18.70 14.17 3.31
N ALA A 128 18.11 13.16 2.68
CA ALA A 128 17.57 13.29 1.33
C ALA A 128 16.55 14.42 1.30
N SER A 129 16.85 15.48 0.56
CA SER A 129 15.96 16.63 0.36
C SER A 129 15.33 16.59 -1.02
N GLU A 130 14.08 16.98 -1.14
CA GLU A 130 13.45 17.25 -2.42
C GLU A 130 13.80 18.70 -2.85
N PRO A 131 14.15 18.94 -4.14
CA PRO A 131 14.30 17.98 -5.24
C PRO A 131 15.73 17.42 -5.31
N GLY A 132 15.87 16.11 -5.14
CA GLY A 132 17.12 15.40 -5.36
C GLY A 132 17.25 14.92 -6.82
N ASN A 133 18.49 14.77 -7.28
CA ASN A 133 18.73 14.10 -8.56
C ASN A 133 18.33 12.64 -8.46
N PHE A 134 17.40 12.19 -9.29
CA PHE A 134 17.04 10.78 -9.39
C PHE A 134 18.26 10.00 -9.86
N CYS A 135 18.76 9.11 -9.01
CA CYS A 135 19.85 8.22 -9.34
C CYS A 135 19.32 6.81 -9.55
N SER A 136 19.55 6.25 -10.76
CA SER A 136 19.32 4.82 -10.97
C SER A 136 20.44 4.05 -10.27
N THR A 137 20.11 3.29 -9.23
CA THR A 137 21.07 2.34 -8.66
C THR A 137 21.36 1.26 -9.68
N ARG A 138 22.61 1.15 -10.14
CA ARG A 138 23.05 -0.04 -10.87
C ARG A 138 23.02 -1.21 -9.88
N SER A 139 22.24 -2.23 -10.17
CA SER A 139 22.34 -3.52 -9.53
C SER A 139 23.60 -4.22 -10.04
N GLU A 140 24.63 -4.30 -9.22
CA GLU A 140 25.69 -5.29 -9.43
C GLU A 140 25.21 -6.68 -9.09
#